data_eadcaa741876ef1f86ea8fa522e50070
#
_entry.id   eadcaa741876ef1f86ea8fa522e50070
#
_cell.length_a   1.000
_cell.length_b   1.000
_cell.length_c   1.000
_cell.angle_alpha   90.00
_cell.angle_beta   90.00
_cell.angle_gamma   90.00
#
_symmetry.space_group_name_H-M   'P 1'
#
loop_
_entity.id
_entity.type
_entity.pdbx_description
1 polymer ?
#
loop_
_entity_poly.entity_id
_entity_poly.type
_entity_poly.pdbx_seq_one_letter_code
_entity_poly.pdbx_strand_id
1 'polypeptide(L)'
;MENENIDAANSVTMYLGAMGFRAALIPFASIEQITKIYNAYVESENAPFSIKDWFLSKQPPDIPFKPLSFLVIAFQSPAGEISIKYKGKEVLLPIPPTYLDDPIKHRLNEILKSATDGYQLAEAKAISLKLLAVLSSLGKYGRNALCYLDGYGSFCNFDAYYTDIPCENDAHEPMLMELCEACGLCIENCPNDALGGSLIIDMSRCLTVWNEHNGPLPDWLSPGVHHAAVGCMRCQEICPANKALLRNKKEPLELSEAETETLLSSPSAELPPELVKKLLDYGLWEMFVNLAGRNIKLALLARQKRGNDV
;
A
#
# COMPACT_ATOMS: atom_id res chain seq x y z
N MET A 1 -2.18 28.76 26.18
CA MET A 1 -1.20 28.05 25.31
C MET A 1 -1.49 26.55 25.28
N GLU A 2 -1.45 25.77 26.39
CA GLU A 2 -1.76 24.32 26.34
C GLU A 2 -3.19 24.03 25.81
N ASN A 3 -4.22 24.74 26.26
CA ASN A 3 -5.59 24.54 25.75
C ASN A 3 -5.75 24.91 24.25
N GLU A 4 -5.04 25.90 23.74
CA GLU A 4 -5.10 26.32 22.35
C GLU A 4 -4.43 25.30 21.41
N ASN A 5 -3.38 24.61 21.87
CA ASN A 5 -2.68 23.59 21.10
C ASN A 5 -3.52 22.31 20.92
N ILE A 6 -4.23 21.89 21.97
CA ILE A 6 -5.16 20.74 21.92
C ILE A 6 -6.34 21.07 20.98
N ASP A 7 -6.83 22.31 21.01
CA ASP A 7 -7.92 22.75 20.14
C ASP A 7 -7.51 22.72 18.65
N ALA A 8 -6.28 23.13 18.31
CA ALA A 8 -5.82 23.13 16.92
C ALA A 8 -5.74 21.71 16.34
N ALA A 9 -5.09 20.78 17.05
CA ALA A 9 -4.97 19.39 16.63
C ALA A 9 -6.35 18.72 16.47
N ASN A 10 -7.26 18.94 17.44
CA ASN A 10 -8.61 18.39 17.41
C ASN A 10 -9.44 18.99 16.25
N SER A 11 -9.33 20.30 16.01
CA SER A 11 -10.05 20.96 14.92
C SER A 11 -9.69 20.38 13.56
N VAL A 12 -8.39 20.19 13.30
CA VAL A 12 -7.90 19.61 12.05
C VAL A 12 -8.39 18.17 11.87
N THR A 13 -8.23 17.33 12.88
CA THR A 13 -8.64 15.91 12.79
C THR A 13 -10.14 15.75 12.68
N MET A 14 -10.94 16.57 13.39
CA MET A 14 -12.39 16.59 13.29
C MET A 14 -12.87 17.06 11.91
N TYR A 15 -12.24 18.11 11.36
CA TYR A 15 -12.57 18.60 10.02
C TYR A 15 -12.31 17.52 8.96
N LEU A 16 -11.13 16.89 9.00
CA LEU A 16 -10.79 15.77 8.12
C LEU A 16 -11.75 14.58 8.30
N GLY A 17 -12.15 14.29 9.54
CA GLY A 17 -13.17 13.28 9.85
C GLY A 17 -14.52 13.57 9.22
N ALA A 18 -14.99 14.83 9.28
CA ALA A 18 -16.22 15.25 8.64
C ALA A 18 -16.16 15.13 7.10
N MET A 19 -14.96 15.21 6.51
CA MET A 19 -14.75 15.04 5.08
C MET A 19 -14.56 13.56 4.65
N GLY A 20 -14.67 12.60 5.58
CA GLY A 20 -14.59 11.17 5.31
C GLY A 20 -13.19 10.55 5.44
N PHE A 21 -12.22 11.31 5.94
CA PHE A 21 -10.89 10.81 6.24
C PHE A 21 -10.76 10.39 7.71
N ARG A 22 -9.78 9.57 8.01
CA ARG A 22 -9.30 9.38 9.38
C ARG A 22 -7.97 10.09 9.52
N ALA A 23 -7.80 10.86 10.57
CA ALA A 23 -6.57 11.63 10.77
C ALA A 23 -6.14 11.60 12.22
N ALA A 24 -4.84 11.66 12.43
CA ALA A 24 -4.22 11.81 13.74
C ALA A 24 -2.94 12.63 13.61
N LEU A 25 -2.56 13.28 14.73
CA LEU A 25 -1.25 13.91 14.87
C LEU A 25 -0.42 13.14 15.88
N ILE A 26 0.89 13.05 15.61
CA ILE A 26 1.91 12.56 16.55
C ILE A 26 3.06 13.56 16.60
N PRO A 27 3.75 13.71 17.73
CA PRO A 27 4.85 14.67 17.87
C PRO A 27 5.96 14.38 16.86
N PHE A 28 6.59 15.42 16.36
CA PHE A 28 7.78 15.26 15.50
C PHE A 28 8.93 14.53 16.20
N ALA A 29 9.05 14.64 17.52
CA ALA A 29 10.02 13.89 18.33
C ALA A 29 9.94 12.36 18.11
N SER A 30 8.80 11.83 17.65
CA SER A 30 8.62 10.42 17.29
C SER A 30 9.55 9.97 16.15
N ILE A 31 10.21 10.90 15.45
CA ILE A 31 11.20 10.59 14.40
C ILE A 31 12.35 9.72 14.95
N GLU A 32 12.71 9.87 16.20
CA GLU A 32 13.75 9.07 16.85
C GLU A 32 13.32 7.60 16.99
N GLN A 33 12.09 7.36 17.42
CA GLN A 33 11.50 6.01 17.50
C GLN A 33 11.40 5.38 16.12
N ILE A 34 10.95 6.13 15.13
CA ILE A 34 10.84 5.69 13.74
C ILE A 34 12.22 5.28 13.21
N THR A 35 13.23 6.13 13.44
CA THR A 35 14.62 5.86 13.00
C THR A 35 15.16 4.59 13.66
N LYS A 36 14.91 4.40 14.94
CA LYS A 36 15.33 3.19 15.68
C LYS A 36 14.69 1.92 15.09
N ILE A 37 13.38 1.97 14.79
CA ILE A 37 12.66 0.83 14.16
C ILE A 37 13.24 0.54 12.77
N TYR A 38 13.54 1.57 11.98
CA TYR A 38 14.13 1.39 10.66
C TYR A 38 15.53 0.80 10.70
N ASN A 39 16.39 1.30 11.58
CA ASN A 39 17.73 0.79 11.72
C ASN A 39 17.71 -0.69 12.10
N ALA A 40 16.88 -1.07 13.07
CA ALA A 40 16.70 -2.47 13.45
C ALA A 40 16.21 -3.34 12.28
N TYR A 41 15.34 -2.81 11.41
CA TYR A 41 14.90 -3.50 10.21
C TYR A 41 16.00 -3.63 9.17
N VAL A 42 16.71 -2.54 8.87
CA VAL A 42 17.83 -2.52 7.89
C VAL A 42 18.97 -3.46 8.30
N GLU A 43 19.23 -3.58 9.60
CA GLU A 43 20.23 -4.49 10.17
C GLU A 43 19.78 -5.95 10.15
N SER A 44 18.49 -6.23 9.95
CA SER A 44 17.98 -7.58 9.88
C SER A 44 18.47 -8.31 8.62
N GLU A 45 18.65 -9.62 8.70
CA GLU A 45 19.05 -10.46 7.57
C GLU A 45 17.95 -10.52 6.48
N ASN A 46 16.71 -10.19 6.84
CA ASN A 46 15.53 -10.28 5.97
C ASN A 46 15.31 -9.04 5.08
N ALA A 47 16.14 -7.99 5.21
CA ALA A 47 16.02 -6.81 4.37
C ALA A 47 16.79 -7.01 3.06
N PRO A 48 16.12 -7.06 1.88
CA PRO A 48 16.81 -7.13 0.61
C PRO A 48 17.68 -5.89 0.38
N PHE A 49 18.77 -6.06 -0.36
CA PHE A 49 19.74 -5.00 -0.62
C PHE A 49 19.08 -3.73 -1.19
N SER A 50 18.17 -3.89 -2.15
CA SER A 50 17.43 -2.76 -2.76
C SER A 50 16.57 -1.97 -1.77
N ILE A 51 16.12 -2.60 -0.70
CA ILE A 51 15.31 -1.95 0.34
C ILE A 51 16.21 -1.25 1.36
N LYS A 52 17.36 -1.83 1.69
CA LYS A 52 18.37 -1.15 2.51
C LYS A 52 18.77 0.17 1.86
N ASP A 53 19.09 0.15 0.56
CA ASP A 53 19.42 1.37 -0.19
C ASP A 53 18.25 2.35 -0.22
N TRP A 54 17.04 1.88 -0.41
CA TRP A 54 15.84 2.71 -0.41
C TRP A 54 15.61 3.41 0.93
N PHE A 55 15.78 2.71 2.06
CA PHE A 55 15.67 3.30 3.39
C PHE A 55 16.83 4.26 3.71
N LEU A 56 18.07 3.86 3.38
CA LEU A 56 19.26 4.65 3.66
C LEU A 56 19.34 5.93 2.80
N SER A 57 18.78 5.91 1.59
CA SER A 57 18.75 7.09 0.70
C SER A 57 17.72 8.14 1.12
N LYS A 58 16.81 7.82 2.04
CA LYS A 58 15.74 8.71 2.47
C LYS A 58 16.15 9.54 3.68
N GLN A 59 16.96 10.57 3.42
CA GLN A 59 17.09 11.68 4.35
C GLN A 59 15.75 12.44 4.41
N PRO A 60 15.34 12.94 5.57
CA PRO A 60 14.20 13.86 5.63
C PRO A 60 14.44 14.99 4.62
N PRO A 61 13.45 15.39 3.81
CA PRO A 61 13.60 16.51 2.91
C PRO A 61 13.92 17.77 3.71
N ASP A 62 14.57 18.74 3.07
CA ASP A 62 14.74 20.08 3.63
C ASP A 62 13.34 20.65 3.90
N ILE A 63 12.94 20.69 5.17
CA ILE A 63 11.64 21.19 5.60
C ILE A 63 11.77 22.69 5.80
N PRO A 64 11.01 23.53 5.07
CA PRO A 64 11.21 24.99 5.07
C PRO A 64 10.74 25.67 6.37
N PHE A 65 10.30 24.91 7.36
CA PHE A 65 9.84 25.36 8.67
C PHE A 65 10.27 24.38 9.75
N LYS A 66 10.10 24.74 11.01
CA LYS A 66 10.37 23.85 12.15
C LYS A 66 9.14 22.96 12.38
N PRO A 67 9.16 21.67 12.06
CA PRO A 67 8.03 20.79 12.29
C PRO A 67 7.85 20.53 13.79
N LEU A 68 6.60 20.50 14.23
CA LEU A 68 6.21 20.15 15.59
C LEU A 68 5.54 18.78 15.65
N SER A 69 4.88 18.36 14.56
CA SER A 69 4.20 17.07 14.50
C SER A 69 4.18 16.49 13.08
N PHE A 70 3.71 15.23 12.99
CA PHE A 70 3.24 14.63 11.76
C PHE A 70 1.73 14.60 11.76
N LEU A 71 1.10 15.11 10.69
CA LEU A 71 -0.30 14.86 10.38
C LEU A 71 -0.38 13.61 9.53
N VAL A 72 -1.02 12.56 10.06
CA VAL A 72 -1.22 11.28 9.37
C VAL A 72 -2.68 11.17 8.96
N ILE A 73 -2.92 10.85 7.71
CA ILE A 73 -4.26 10.76 7.12
C ILE A 73 -4.42 9.38 6.50
N ALA A 74 -5.56 8.75 6.77
CA ALA A 74 -5.94 7.48 6.18
C ALA A 74 -7.28 7.61 5.47
N PHE A 75 -7.40 6.93 4.35
CA PHE A 75 -8.64 6.84 3.57
C PHE A 75 -8.82 5.43 3.02
N GLN A 76 -10.08 5.04 2.84
CA GLN A 76 -10.41 3.74 2.27
C GLN A 76 -10.06 3.72 0.78
N SER A 77 -9.47 2.64 0.33
CA SER A 77 -9.17 2.39 -1.08
C SER A 77 -9.61 0.99 -1.46
N PRO A 78 -10.52 0.82 -2.42
CA PRO A 78 -10.99 -0.50 -2.83
C PRO A 78 -9.91 -1.26 -3.60
N ALA A 79 -9.90 -2.58 -3.49
CA ALA A 79 -9.16 -3.41 -4.43
C ALA A 79 -9.79 -3.34 -5.82
N GLY A 80 -9.00 -3.55 -6.86
CA GLY A 80 -9.49 -3.66 -8.23
C GLY A 80 -9.26 -5.05 -8.81
N GLU A 81 -9.71 -5.20 -10.05
CA GLU A 81 -9.48 -6.41 -10.86
C GLU A 81 -9.29 -6.03 -12.32
N ILE A 82 -8.47 -6.79 -13.03
CA ILE A 82 -8.45 -6.78 -14.49
C ILE A 82 -9.12 -8.05 -14.97
N SER A 83 -10.18 -7.90 -15.76
CA SER A 83 -10.80 -9.00 -16.54
C SER A 83 -10.14 -9.04 -17.91
N ILE A 84 -9.44 -10.13 -18.19
CA ILE A 84 -8.80 -10.37 -19.48
C ILE A 84 -9.54 -11.47 -20.24
N LYS A 85 -9.73 -11.29 -21.55
CA LYS A 85 -10.17 -12.36 -22.45
C LYS A 85 -8.95 -13.01 -23.07
N TYR A 86 -8.79 -14.31 -22.86
CA TYR A 86 -7.64 -15.07 -23.36
C TYR A 86 -8.06 -16.45 -23.81
N LYS A 87 -7.81 -16.80 -25.08
CA LYS A 87 -8.21 -18.06 -25.70
C LYS A 87 -9.69 -18.41 -25.52
N GLY A 88 -10.56 -17.41 -25.69
CA GLY A 88 -12.01 -17.57 -25.55
C GLY A 88 -12.51 -17.71 -24.11
N LYS A 89 -11.67 -17.53 -23.10
CA LYS A 89 -12.05 -17.57 -21.67
C LYS A 89 -11.82 -16.22 -21.03
N GLU A 90 -12.58 -15.95 -19.97
CA GLU A 90 -12.43 -14.78 -19.14
C GLU A 90 -11.64 -15.14 -17.86
N VAL A 91 -10.65 -14.31 -17.54
CA VAL A 91 -9.79 -14.49 -16.38
C VAL A 91 -9.73 -13.19 -15.58
N LEU A 92 -10.14 -13.25 -14.32
CA LEU A 92 -10.02 -12.15 -13.37
C LEU A 92 -8.69 -12.23 -12.62
N LEU A 93 -7.97 -11.11 -12.58
CA LEU A 93 -6.71 -10.94 -11.88
C LEU A 93 -6.79 -9.77 -10.91
N PRO A 94 -6.55 -9.97 -9.62
CA PRO A 94 -6.68 -8.92 -8.63
C PRO A 94 -5.60 -7.85 -8.76
N ILE A 95 -5.96 -6.65 -8.30
CA ILE A 95 -5.08 -5.50 -8.08
C ILE A 95 -5.27 -5.07 -6.63
N PRO A 96 -4.22 -5.06 -5.81
CA PRO A 96 -4.30 -4.59 -4.44
C PRO A 96 -4.71 -3.11 -4.35
N PRO A 97 -5.34 -2.66 -3.26
CA PRO A 97 -5.85 -1.29 -3.11
C PRO A 97 -4.81 -0.20 -3.34
N THR A 98 -3.57 -0.46 -2.91
CA THR A 98 -2.47 0.52 -2.93
C THR A 98 -1.90 0.81 -4.33
N TYR A 99 -2.37 0.10 -5.37
CA TYR A 99 -1.88 0.27 -6.76
C TYR A 99 -2.86 1.01 -7.66
N LEU A 100 -3.97 1.43 -7.09
CA LEU A 100 -4.97 2.20 -7.81
C LEU A 100 -4.94 3.65 -7.31
N ASP A 101 -4.96 4.57 -8.26
CA ASP A 101 -5.20 5.98 -7.97
C ASP A 101 -6.63 6.16 -7.48
N ASP A 102 -6.79 6.89 -6.38
CA ASP A 102 -8.09 7.10 -5.75
C ASP A 102 -8.53 8.55 -5.95
N PRO A 103 -9.71 8.79 -6.54
CA PRO A 103 -10.25 10.14 -6.69
C PRO A 103 -10.33 10.93 -5.37
N ILE A 104 -10.40 10.23 -4.23
CA ILE A 104 -10.43 10.88 -2.91
C ILE A 104 -9.10 11.60 -2.62
N LYS A 105 -7.99 11.06 -3.14
CA LYS A 105 -6.65 11.67 -2.98
C LYS A 105 -6.56 13.02 -3.69
N HIS A 106 -7.17 13.18 -4.85
CA HIS A 106 -7.21 14.46 -5.57
C HIS A 106 -7.97 15.53 -4.78
N ARG A 107 -9.02 15.14 -4.06
CA ARG A 107 -9.78 16.04 -3.18
C ARG A 107 -9.03 16.38 -1.90
N LEU A 108 -8.15 15.51 -1.42
CA LEU A 108 -7.42 15.68 -0.17
C LEU A 108 -6.62 16.99 -0.17
N ASN A 109 -5.95 17.33 -1.26
CA ASN A 109 -5.14 18.56 -1.34
C ASN A 109 -5.95 19.85 -1.12
N GLU A 110 -7.19 19.90 -1.62
CA GLU A 110 -8.07 21.06 -1.42
C GLU A 110 -8.62 21.08 0.01
N ILE A 111 -8.99 19.92 0.53
CA ILE A 111 -9.50 19.77 1.90
C ILE A 111 -8.41 20.13 2.91
N LEU A 112 -7.17 19.72 2.68
CA LEU A 112 -6.04 20.05 3.54
C LEU A 112 -5.81 21.55 3.66
N LYS A 113 -5.88 22.30 2.57
CA LYS A 113 -5.74 23.76 2.59
C LYS A 113 -6.75 24.41 3.55
N SER A 114 -7.97 23.88 3.58
CA SER A 114 -9.02 24.40 4.48
C SER A 114 -8.89 23.87 5.91
N ALA A 115 -8.47 22.60 6.06
CA ALA A 115 -8.31 21.97 7.37
C ALA A 115 -7.14 22.56 8.18
N THR A 116 -6.07 22.99 7.49
CA THR A 116 -4.83 23.45 8.09
C THR A 116 -4.55 24.93 7.79
N ASP A 117 -5.62 25.73 7.67
CA ASP A 117 -5.48 27.16 7.43
C ASP A 117 -4.65 27.81 8.56
N GLY A 118 -3.64 28.59 8.17
CA GLY A 118 -2.68 29.19 9.10
C GLY A 118 -1.52 28.29 9.53
N TYR A 119 -1.46 27.03 9.11
CA TYR A 119 -0.36 26.10 9.40
C TYR A 119 0.41 25.71 8.15
N GLN A 120 1.66 25.30 8.34
CA GLN A 120 2.55 24.85 7.27
C GLN A 120 2.51 23.34 7.14
N LEU A 121 2.54 22.85 5.91
CA LEU A 121 2.60 21.43 5.57
C LEU A 121 3.73 21.16 4.57
N ALA A 122 4.46 20.06 4.80
CA ALA A 122 5.38 19.48 3.83
C ALA A 122 5.18 17.97 3.79
N GLU A 123 5.06 17.39 2.60
CA GLU A 123 4.78 15.97 2.42
C GLU A 123 5.88 15.09 3.03
N ALA A 124 5.52 14.10 3.82
CA ALA A 124 6.44 13.16 4.49
C ALA A 124 6.80 11.97 3.59
N LYS A 125 7.50 12.23 2.47
CA LYS A 125 7.84 11.21 1.44
C LYS A 125 8.85 10.15 1.86
N ALA A 126 9.64 10.42 2.89
CA ALA A 126 10.78 9.59 3.26
C ALA A 126 10.51 8.66 4.46
N ILE A 127 9.26 8.50 4.86
CA ILE A 127 8.87 7.75 6.07
C ILE A 127 7.84 6.68 5.70
N SER A 128 7.85 5.55 6.44
CA SER A 128 6.80 4.54 6.30
C SER A 128 5.46 5.07 6.80
N LEU A 129 4.55 5.30 5.87
CA LEU A 129 3.21 5.77 6.18
C LEU A 129 2.45 4.78 7.07
N LYS A 130 2.64 3.47 6.87
CA LYS A 130 2.06 2.43 7.73
C LYS A 130 2.56 2.51 9.17
N LEU A 131 3.86 2.77 9.35
CA LEU A 131 4.42 2.92 10.68
C LEU A 131 3.87 4.17 11.38
N LEU A 132 3.81 5.30 10.67
CA LEU A 132 3.18 6.52 11.19
C LEU A 132 1.72 6.29 11.60
N ALA A 133 0.93 5.58 10.78
CA ALA A 133 -0.45 5.26 11.08
C ALA A 133 -0.61 4.37 12.33
N VAL A 134 0.33 3.48 12.58
CA VAL A 134 0.30 2.62 13.78
C VAL A 134 0.76 3.40 15.01
N LEU A 135 1.85 4.17 14.90
CA LEU A 135 2.34 5.02 16.00
C LEU A 135 1.34 6.10 16.41
N SER A 136 0.49 6.54 15.48
CA SER A 136 -0.59 7.52 15.73
C SER A 136 -1.89 6.88 16.23
N SER A 137 -1.92 5.58 16.46
CA SER A 137 -3.13 4.81 16.83
C SER A 137 -4.26 4.83 15.80
N LEU A 138 -4.02 5.28 14.57
CA LEU A 138 -5.01 5.17 13.49
C LEU A 138 -5.29 3.72 13.13
N GLY A 139 -4.27 2.86 13.24
CA GLY A 139 -4.39 1.46 12.92
C GLY A 139 -3.47 0.55 13.74
N LYS A 140 -3.57 -0.74 13.49
CA LYS A 140 -2.72 -1.78 14.09
C LYS A 140 -2.10 -2.64 12.99
N TYR A 141 -0.95 -3.24 13.27
CA TYR A 141 -0.37 -4.19 12.32
C TYR A 141 -1.10 -5.54 12.32
N GLY A 142 -1.27 -6.11 11.14
CA GLY A 142 -1.52 -7.54 10.98
C GLY A 142 -0.21 -8.34 10.95
N ARG A 143 -0.28 -9.66 11.13
CA ARG A 143 0.88 -10.58 10.96
C ARG A 143 1.46 -10.59 9.54
N ASN A 144 0.76 -10.01 8.57
CA ASN A 144 1.24 -9.78 7.21
C ASN A 144 1.94 -8.43 7.00
N ALA A 145 2.27 -7.73 8.11
CA ALA A 145 2.91 -6.42 8.14
C ALA A 145 2.14 -5.31 7.37
N LEU A 146 0.84 -5.51 7.17
CA LEU A 146 -0.05 -4.45 6.68
C LEU A 146 -0.70 -3.74 7.86
N CYS A 147 -0.98 -2.45 7.69
CA CYS A 147 -1.75 -1.69 8.66
C CYS A 147 -3.25 -1.91 8.41
N TYR A 148 -3.99 -2.13 9.46
CA TYR A 148 -5.43 -2.35 9.47
C TYR A 148 -6.12 -1.25 10.27
N LEU A 149 -7.17 -0.68 9.70
CA LEU A 149 -8.03 0.30 10.35
C LEU A 149 -9.43 -0.30 10.55
N ASP A 150 -10.08 0.10 11.63
CA ASP A 150 -11.45 -0.29 11.89
C ASP A 150 -12.37 0.13 10.74
N GLY A 151 -13.15 -0.81 10.21
CA GLY A 151 -14.04 -0.61 9.07
C GLY A 151 -13.36 -0.59 7.70
N TYR A 152 -12.04 -0.35 7.62
CA TYR A 152 -11.28 -0.33 6.36
C TYR A 152 -10.43 -1.60 6.16
N GLY A 153 -10.23 -2.40 7.20
CA GLY A 153 -9.29 -3.52 7.15
C GLY A 153 -7.92 -3.06 6.67
N SER A 154 -7.29 -3.82 5.78
CA SER A 154 -6.07 -3.39 5.09
C SER A 154 -6.34 -2.69 3.74
N PHE A 155 -7.61 -2.38 3.42
CA PHE A 155 -8.01 -1.71 2.20
C PHE A 155 -8.03 -0.19 2.42
N CYS A 156 -6.87 0.35 2.73
CA CYS A 156 -6.65 1.75 3.02
C CYS A 156 -5.32 2.23 2.48
N ASN A 157 -5.27 3.50 2.15
CA ASN A 157 -4.07 4.24 1.82
C ASN A 157 -3.82 5.30 2.88
N PHE A 158 -2.58 5.79 2.92
CA PHE A 158 -2.12 6.79 3.87
C PHE A 158 -1.39 7.90 3.14
N ASP A 159 -1.59 9.13 3.64
CA ASP A 159 -0.70 10.25 3.37
C ASP A 159 -0.22 10.82 4.71
N ALA A 160 0.96 11.41 4.73
CA ALA A 160 1.47 12.08 5.92
C ALA A 160 2.20 13.36 5.56
N TYR A 161 2.17 14.31 6.49
CA TYR A 161 2.76 15.62 6.33
C TYR A 161 3.52 16.00 7.60
N TYR A 162 4.71 16.59 7.43
CA TYR A 162 5.32 17.40 8.47
C TYR A 162 4.48 18.66 8.63
N THR A 163 4.25 19.10 9.85
CA THR A 163 3.49 20.30 10.12
C THR A 163 3.96 21.04 11.38
N ASP A 164 3.70 22.32 11.47
CA ASP A 164 3.91 23.14 12.66
C ASP A 164 2.67 23.19 13.57
N ILE A 165 1.65 22.36 13.31
CA ILE A 165 0.53 22.17 14.23
C ILE A 165 1.09 21.54 15.51
N PRO A 166 0.86 22.15 16.69
CA PRO A 166 1.28 21.58 17.95
C PRO A 166 0.56 20.26 18.22
N CYS A 167 1.27 19.29 18.81
CA CYS A 167 0.73 17.99 19.19
C CYS A 167 1.30 17.58 20.53
N GLU A 168 0.44 17.32 21.50
CA GLU A 168 0.77 16.89 22.86
C GLU A 168 0.57 15.38 23.05
N ASN A 169 0.06 14.68 22.01
CA ASN A 169 -0.11 13.23 22.05
C ASN A 169 1.24 12.52 22.05
N ASP A 170 1.34 11.43 22.78
CA ASP A 170 2.50 10.54 22.67
C ASP A 170 2.37 9.61 21.46
N ALA A 171 3.51 9.22 20.88
CA ALA A 171 3.53 8.14 19.93
C ALA A 171 3.36 6.79 20.65
N HIS A 172 2.55 5.91 20.09
CA HIS A 172 2.31 4.60 20.66
C HIS A 172 3.35 3.58 20.19
N GLU A 173 3.48 2.48 20.93
CA GLU A 173 4.24 1.34 20.44
C GLU A 173 3.46 0.61 19.32
N PRO A 174 4.15 0.05 18.31
CA PRO A 174 3.50 -0.73 17.28
C PRO A 174 2.75 -1.93 17.86
N MET A 175 1.44 -1.98 17.65
CA MET A 175 0.58 -3.05 18.17
C MET A 175 0.11 -3.99 17.06
N LEU A 176 0.01 -5.27 17.40
CA LEU A 176 -0.65 -6.28 16.59
C LEU A 176 -2.17 -6.21 16.83
N MET A 177 -2.96 -6.48 15.76
CA MET A 177 -4.41 -6.66 15.92
C MET A 177 -4.70 -7.88 16.83
N GLU A 178 -5.68 -7.75 17.71
CA GLU A 178 -6.12 -8.83 18.62
C GLU A 178 -6.55 -10.08 17.82
N LEU A 179 -7.21 -9.88 16.67
CA LEU A 179 -7.60 -10.96 15.76
C LEU A 179 -6.41 -11.82 15.32
N CYS A 180 -5.22 -11.23 15.26
CA CYS A 180 -4.02 -11.92 14.82
C CYS A 180 -3.39 -12.81 15.89
N GLU A 181 -3.74 -12.68 17.19
CA GLU A 181 -3.11 -13.42 18.28
C GLU A 181 -3.23 -14.94 18.10
N ALA A 182 -4.42 -15.41 17.69
CA ALA A 182 -4.70 -16.84 17.45
C ALA A 182 -4.83 -17.19 15.95
N CYS A 183 -4.63 -16.22 15.03
CA CYS A 183 -4.81 -16.41 13.60
C CYS A 183 -3.45 -16.51 12.89
N GLY A 184 -3.29 -17.49 12.00
CA GLY A 184 -2.11 -17.68 11.17
C GLY A 184 -2.40 -17.75 9.67
N LEU A 185 -3.65 -17.54 9.24
CA LEU A 185 -4.11 -17.78 7.89
C LEU A 185 -3.28 -17.10 6.80
N CYS A 186 -2.82 -15.86 7.03
CA CYS A 186 -1.99 -15.15 6.05
C CYS A 186 -0.59 -15.77 5.93
N ILE A 187 -0.04 -16.31 7.03
CA ILE A 187 1.26 -17.00 7.04
C ILE A 187 1.14 -18.30 6.24
N GLU A 188 0.13 -19.12 6.54
CA GLU A 188 -0.11 -20.41 5.86
C GLU A 188 -0.41 -20.21 4.37
N ASN A 189 -1.06 -19.11 3.99
CA ASN A 189 -1.42 -18.81 2.60
C ASN A 189 -0.31 -18.08 1.82
N CYS A 190 0.83 -17.76 2.46
CA CYS A 190 1.93 -17.10 1.78
C CYS A 190 2.71 -18.09 0.91
N PRO A 191 2.70 -17.93 -0.43
CA PRO A 191 3.24 -18.97 -1.33
C PRO A 191 4.76 -19.07 -1.30
N ASN A 192 5.44 -18.09 -0.71
CA ASN A 192 6.90 -18.00 -0.66
C ASN A 192 7.44 -17.95 0.77
N ASP A 193 6.60 -18.21 1.78
CA ASP A 193 6.99 -18.16 3.21
C ASP A 193 7.63 -16.82 3.62
N ALA A 194 7.15 -15.72 3.03
CA ALA A 194 7.64 -14.39 3.35
C ALA A 194 7.17 -13.88 4.72
N LEU A 195 6.20 -14.56 5.35
CA LEU A 195 5.57 -14.14 6.59
C LEU A 195 5.98 -15.08 7.72
N GLY A 196 6.75 -14.58 8.68
CA GLY A 196 7.24 -15.34 9.84
C GLY A 196 6.45 -15.11 11.13
N GLY A 197 5.35 -14.37 11.10
CA GLY A 197 4.54 -14.06 12.30
C GLY A 197 5.03 -12.87 13.12
N SER A 198 6.15 -12.26 12.75
CA SER A 198 6.61 -10.97 13.28
C SER A 198 5.97 -9.81 12.51
N LEU A 199 6.12 -8.58 13.01
CA LEU A 199 5.71 -7.37 12.30
C LEU A 199 6.62 -7.04 11.10
N ILE A 200 7.71 -7.79 10.94
CA ILE A 200 8.67 -7.68 9.84
C ILE A 200 8.50 -8.89 8.93
N ILE A 201 8.37 -8.65 7.63
CA ILE A 201 8.31 -9.70 6.60
C ILE A 201 9.67 -9.88 5.94
N ASP A 202 9.93 -11.09 5.44
CA ASP A 202 11.04 -11.32 4.53
C ASP A 202 10.70 -10.75 3.15
N MET A 203 11.13 -9.52 2.90
CA MET A 203 10.84 -8.83 1.64
C MET A 203 11.55 -9.47 0.45
N SER A 204 12.66 -10.19 0.68
CA SER A 204 13.34 -10.94 -0.39
C SER A 204 12.49 -12.08 -0.94
N ARG A 205 11.55 -12.60 -0.14
CA ARG A 205 10.62 -13.67 -0.50
C ARG A 205 9.22 -13.18 -0.87
N CYS A 206 8.87 -11.93 -0.54
CA CYS A 206 7.54 -11.40 -0.80
C CYS A 206 7.28 -11.24 -2.31
N LEU A 207 6.23 -11.91 -2.82
CA LEU A 207 5.86 -11.85 -4.23
C LEU A 207 5.56 -10.42 -4.71
N THR A 208 5.04 -9.56 -3.83
CA THR A 208 4.81 -8.15 -4.14
C THR A 208 6.07 -7.46 -4.64
N VAL A 209 7.19 -7.64 -3.92
CA VAL A 209 8.49 -7.04 -4.30
C VAL A 209 8.91 -7.47 -5.70
N TRP A 210 8.76 -8.75 -6.02
CA TRP A 210 9.16 -9.28 -7.33
C TRP A 210 8.19 -8.90 -8.46
N ASN A 211 6.91 -8.76 -8.16
CA ASN A 211 5.92 -8.26 -9.14
C ASN A 211 6.05 -6.76 -9.41
N GLU A 212 6.72 -6.01 -8.52
CA GLU A 212 7.06 -4.59 -8.69
C GLU A 212 8.47 -4.38 -9.28
N HIS A 213 9.31 -5.39 -9.23
CA HIS A 213 10.68 -5.29 -9.73
C HIS A 213 10.74 -5.31 -11.27
N ASN A 214 11.39 -4.31 -11.87
CA ASN A 214 11.56 -4.22 -13.33
C ASN A 214 12.85 -4.91 -13.80
N GLY A 215 13.07 -6.14 -13.39
CA GLY A 215 14.24 -6.93 -13.75
C GLY A 215 13.93 -8.42 -13.83
N PRO A 216 14.94 -9.26 -14.07
CA PRO A 216 14.75 -10.71 -14.08
C PRO A 216 14.25 -11.21 -12.73
N LEU A 217 13.34 -12.16 -12.78
CA LEU A 217 12.87 -12.85 -11.58
C LEU A 217 13.92 -13.88 -11.15
N PRO A 218 14.10 -14.13 -9.85
CA PRO A 218 15.06 -15.13 -9.38
C PRO A 218 14.61 -16.54 -9.72
N ASP A 219 15.57 -17.45 -9.95
CA ASP A 219 15.31 -18.84 -10.35
C ASP A 219 14.49 -19.63 -9.32
N TRP A 220 14.58 -19.27 -8.05
CA TRP A 220 13.81 -19.93 -6.99
C TRP A 220 12.31 -19.56 -7.02
N LEU A 221 11.93 -18.43 -7.65
CA LEU A 221 10.54 -17.97 -7.68
C LEU A 221 9.72 -18.79 -8.68
N SER A 222 8.90 -19.70 -8.14
CA SER A 222 8.06 -20.54 -8.98
C SER A 222 7.04 -19.71 -9.78
N PRO A 223 6.94 -19.88 -11.10
CA PRO A 223 5.86 -19.24 -11.89
C PRO A 223 4.46 -19.57 -11.37
N GLY A 224 4.28 -20.70 -10.69
CA GLY A 224 2.99 -21.14 -10.16
C GLY A 224 2.41 -20.26 -9.03
N VAL A 225 3.18 -19.34 -8.43
CA VAL A 225 2.73 -18.50 -7.35
C VAL A 225 2.01 -17.22 -7.83
N HIS A 226 2.25 -16.81 -9.07
CA HIS A 226 1.67 -15.60 -9.63
C HIS A 226 0.15 -15.70 -9.77
N HIS A 227 -0.58 -14.62 -9.46
CA HIS A 227 -2.05 -14.58 -9.51
C HIS A 227 -2.64 -13.18 -9.69
N ALA A 228 -1.81 -12.14 -9.59
CA ALA A 228 -2.23 -10.74 -9.64
C ALA A 228 -1.58 -10.02 -10.82
N ALA A 229 -2.23 -8.98 -11.31
CA ALA A 229 -1.69 -8.14 -12.36
C ALA A 229 -0.50 -7.29 -11.87
N VAL A 230 -0.54 -6.87 -10.62
CA VAL A 230 0.54 -6.20 -9.88
C VAL A 230 0.50 -6.63 -8.42
N GLY A 231 1.60 -6.51 -7.69
CA GLY A 231 1.66 -6.85 -6.28
C GLY A 231 1.23 -8.28 -5.96
N CYS A 232 0.58 -8.46 -4.82
CA CYS A 232 0.07 -9.75 -4.36
C CYS A 232 -1.11 -9.54 -3.38
N MET A 233 -2.18 -10.32 -3.53
CA MET A 233 -3.37 -10.22 -2.67
C MET A 233 -3.53 -11.38 -1.68
N ARG A 234 -2.71 -12.42 -1.75
CA ARG A 234 -2.94 -13.67 -1.02
C ARG A 234 -3.12 -13.53 0.48
N CYS A 235 -2.29 -12.73 1.12
CA CYS A 235 -2.41 -12.50 2.57
C CYS A 235 -3.59 -11.59 2.94
N GLN A 236 -4.07 -10.77 2.00
CA GLN A 236 -5.22 -9.88 2.18
C GLN A 236 -6.55 -10.61 1.89
N GLU A 237 -6.58 -11.46 0.87
CA GLU A 237 -7.78 -12.21 0.46
C GLU A 237 -8.22 -13.23 1.51
N ILE A 238 -7.26 -13.91 2.16
CA ILE A 238 -7.57 -14.89 3.20
C ILE A 238 -7.92 -14.26 4.55
N CYS A 239 -7.62 -12.96 4.74
CA CYS A 239 -7.75 -12.30 6.03
C CYS A 239 -9.23 -12.09 6.42
N PRO A 240 -9.68 -12.59 7.59
CA PRO A 240 -11.05 -12.39 8.04
C PRO A 240 -11.45 -10.92 8.19
N ALA A 241 -10.50 -10.04 8.56
CA ALA A 241 -10.74 -8.61 8.69
C ALA A 241 -11.09 -7.91 7.36
N ASN A 242 -10.72 -8.52 6.22
CA ASN A 242 -11.02 -8.00 4.90
C ASN A 242 -12.26 -8.63 4.24
N LYS A 243 -12.88 -9.62 4.86
CA LYS A 243 -13.95 -10.43 4.23
C LYS A 243 -15.11 -9.61 3.67
N ALA A 244 -15.52 -8.57 4.39
CA ALA A 244 -16.61 -7.68 3.94
C ALA A 244 -16.15 -6.80 2.77
N LEU A 245 -14.90 -6.33 2.82
CA LEU A 245 -14.32 -5.40 1.85
C LEU A 245 -14.03 -6.07 0.50
N LEU A 246 -13.73 -7.35 0.48
CA LEU A 246 -13.56 -8.13 -0.74
C LEU A 246 -14.81 -8.20 -1.63
N ARG A 247 -15.98 -7.87 -1.08
CA ARG A 247 -17.25 -7.78 -1.83
C ARG A 247 -17.45 -6.42 -2.50
N ASN A 248 -16.71 -5.40 -2.08
CA ASN A 248 -16.82 -4.02 -2.54
C ASN A 248 -15.58 -3.62 -3.34
N LYS A 249 -15.18 -4.45 -4.29
CA LYS A 249 -14.11 -4.14 -5.22
C LYS A 249 -14.57 -3.09 -6.23
N LYS A 250 -13.62 -2.38 -6.82
CA LYS A 250 -13.86 -1.56 -8.01
C LYS A 250 -14.31 -2.47 -9.17
N GLU A 251 -15.24 -1.98 -10.00
CA GLU A 251 -15.64 -2.70 -11.21
C GLU A 251 -14.41 -3.11 -12.03
N PRO A 252 -14.35 -4.34 -12.56
CA PRO A 252 -13.18 -4.81 -13.28
C PRO A 252 -12.83 -3.96 -14.50
N LEU A 253 -11.54 -3.76 -14.73
CA LEU A 253 -11.08 -3.27 -16.01
C LEU A 253 -11.16 -4.39 -17.05
N GLU A 254 -12.07 -4.26 -17.99
CA GLU A 254 -12.22 -5.25 -19.06
C GLU A 254 -11.21 -5.04 -20.19
N LEU A 255 -10.43 -6.07 -20.51
CA LEU A 255 -9.59 -6.12 -21.70
C LEU A 255 -10.13 -7.14 -22.69
N SER A 256 -10.32 -6.70 -23.93
CA SER A 256 -10.65 -7.58 -25.04
C SER A 256 -9.52 -8.58 -25.33
N GLU A 257 -9.78 -9.61 -26.13
CA GLU A 257 -8.77 -10.60 -26.49
C GLU A 257 -7.59 -9.95 -27.24
N ALA A 258 -7.87 -9.02 -28.15
CA ALA A 258 -6.85 -8.29 -28.88
C ALA A 258 -5.98 -7.38 -27.98
N GLU A 259 -6.61 -6.68 -27.03
CA GLU A 259 -5.87 -5.87 -26.04
C GLU A 259 -5.03 -6.75 -25.12
N THR A 260 -5.55 -7.90 -24.73
CA THR A 260 -4.82 -8.88 -23.90
C THR A 260 -3.62 -9.43 -24.66
N GLU A 261 -3.78 -9.87 -25.91
CA GLU A 261 -2.67 -10.37 -26.74
C GLU A 261 -1.60 -9.29 -26.95
N THR A 262 -2.02 -8.06 -27.20
CA THR A 262 -1.10 -6.91 -27.32
C THR A 262 -0.30 -6.71 -26.03
N LEU A 263 -0.96 -6.70 -24.89
CA LEU A 263 -0.34 -6.53 -23.57
C LEU A 263 0.65 -7.66 -23.23
N LEU A 264 0.36 -8.90 -23.67
CA LEU A 264 1.21 -10.07 -23.41
C LEU A 264 2.40 -10.19 -24.35
N SER A 265 2.32 -9.63 -25.56
CA SER A 265 3.33 -9.79 -26.62
C SER A 265 4.26 -8.59 -26.78
N SER A 266 3.79 -7.39 -26.45
CA SER A 266 4.56 -6.16 -26.65
C SER A 266 5.43 -5.84 -25.42
N PRO A 267 6.66 -5.36 -25.65
CA PRO A 267 7.39 -4.65 -24.59
C PRO A 267 6.55 -3.46 -24.11
N SER A 268 6.65 -3.15 -22.83
CA SER A 268 5.86 -2.07 -22.22
C SER A 268 6.02 -0.71 -22.93
N ALA A 269 7.23 -0.41 -23.42
CA ALA A 269 7.51 0.83 -24.15
C ALA A 269 6.83 0.92 -25.54
N GLU A 270 6.28 -0.20 -26.03
CA GLU A 270 5.65 -0.30 -27.35
C GLU A 270 4.13 -0.52 -27.26
N LEU A 271 3.54 -0.39 -26.06
CA LEU A 271 2.10 -0.51 -25.91
C LEU A 271 1.38 0.63 -26.63
N PRO A 272 0.27 0.34 -27.34
CA PRO A 272 -0.55 1.37 -27.97
C PRO A 272 -1.00 2.44 -26.97
N PRO A 273 -0.96 3.73 -27.33
CA PRO A 273 -1.33 4.82 -26.41
C PRO A 273 -2.75 4.68 -25.83
N GLU A 274 -3.69 4.14 -26.62
CA GLU A 274 -5.07 3.91 -26.19
C GLU A 274 -5.14 2.85 -25.07
N LEU A 275 -4.32 1.79 -25.16
CA LEU A 275 -4.26 0.75 -24.13
C LEU A 275 -3.60 1.29 -22.87
N VAL A 276 -2.50 2.04 -22.99
CA VAL A 276 -1.86 2.73 -21.87
C VAL A 276 -2.87 3.66 -21.18
N LYS A 277 -3.54 4.50 -21.97
CA LYS A 277 -4.57 5.41 -21.45
C LYS A 277 -5.68 4.68 -20.71
N LYS A 278 -6.16 3.56 -21.25
CA LYS A 278 -7.20 2.73 -20.62
C LYS A 278 -6.78 2.19 -19.26
N LEU A 279 -5.51 1.75 -19.13
CA LEU A 279 -4.94 1.28 -17.87
C LEU A 279 -4.81 2.42 -16.84
N LEU A 280 -4.34 3.60 -17.29
CA LEU A 280 -4.21 4.79 -16.46
C LEU A 280 -5.57 5.36 -16.03
N ASP A 281 -6.55 5.43 -16.93
CA ASP A 281 -7.91 5.89 -16.63
C ASP A 281 -8.62 4.98 -15.62
N TYR A 282 -8.26 3.70 -15.59
CA TYR A 282 -8.71 2.79 -14.52
C TYR A 282 -8.09 3.13 -13.16
N GLY A 283 -7.00 3.88 -13.15
CA GLY A 283 -6.26 4.30 -11.97
C GLY A 283 -5.01 3.46 -11.70
N LEU A 284 -4.62 2.56 -12.60
CA LEU A 284 -3.36 1.84 -12.42
C LEU A 284 -2.18 2.81 -12.58
N TRP A 285 -1.27 2.85 -11.63
CA TRP A 285 -0.13 3.76 -11.68
C TRP A 285 0.79 3.45 -12.86
N GLU A 286 1.31 4.50 -13.49
CA GLU A 286 2.15 4.38 -14.70
C GLU A 286 3.31 3.40 -14.54
N MET A 287 3.99 3.42 -13.40
CA MET A 287 5.08 2.48 -13.13
C MET A 287 4.64 1.01 -13.19
N PHE A 288 3.38 0.69 -12.90
CA PHE A 288 2.85 -0.68 -12.92
C PHE A 288 2.24 -1.06 -14.27
N VAL A 289 1.86 -0.10 -15.11
CA VAL A 289 1.46 -0.36 -16.50
C VAL A 289 2.56 -1.14 -17.21
N ASN A 290 3.81 -0.76 -16.99
CA ASN A 290 4.99 -1.39 -17.58
C ASN A 290 5.23 -2.84 -17.12
N LEU A 291 4.68 -3.24 -15.97
CA LEU A 291 4.86 -4.56 -15.38
C LEU A 291 3.65 -5.48 -15.59
N ALA A 292 2.48 -4.91 -15.90
CA ALA A 292 1.22 -5.63 -15.98
C ALA A 292 1.28 -6.78 -16.98
N GLY A 293 1.80 -6.55 -18.19
CA GLY A 293 1.91 -7.59 -19.23
C GLY A 293 2.73 -8.80 -18.77
N ARG A 294 3.91 -8.58 -18.18
CA ARG A 294 4.73 -9.66 -17.61
C ARG A 294 3.99 -10.43 -16.51
N ASN A 295 3.42 -9.71 -15.56
CA ASN A 295 2.77 -10.32 -14.40
C ASN A 295 1.49 -11.08 -14.79
N ILE A 296 0.70 -10.56 -15.72
CA ILE A 296 -0.46 -11.24 -16.30
C ILE A 296 -0.04 -12.53 -17.01
N LYS A 297 1.02 -12.49 -17.81
CA LYS A 297 1.56 -13.68 -18.49
C LYS A 297 1.95 -14.76 -17.48
N LEU A 298 2.63 -14.39 -16.40
CA LEU A 298 3.01 -15.32 -15.33
C LEU A 298 1.80 -15.87 -14.58
N ALA A 299 0.79 -15.05 -14.31
CA ALA A 299 -0.46 -15.48 -13.68
C ALA A 299 -1.24 -16.49 -14.55
N LEU A 300 -1.27 -16.28 -15.88
CA LEU A 300 -1.85 -17.24 -16.82
C LEU A 300 -1.10 -18.58 -16.82
N LEU A 301 0.24 -18.56 -16.88
CA LEU A 301 1.08 -19.75 -16.79
C LEU A 301 0.87 -20.50 -15.46
N ALA A 302 0.70 -19.77 -14.36
CA ALA A 302 0.42 -20.36 -13.05
C ALA A 302 -0.94 -21.09 -13.02
N ARG A 303 -1.97 -20.56 -13.69
CA ARG A 303 -3.30 -21.20 -13.79
C ARG A 303 -3.24 -22.47 -14.62
N GLN A 304 -2.55 -22.46 -15.77
CA GLN A 304 -2.37 -23.64 -16.62
C GLN A 304 -1.70 -24.79 -15.86
N LYS A 305 -0.64 -24.51 -15.08
CA LYS A 305 0.07 -25.53 -14.27
C LYS A 305 -0.79 -26.13 -13.15
N ARG A 306 -1.80 -25.41 -12.66
CA ARG A 306 -2.73 -25.87 -11.62
C ARG A 306 -3.91 -26.69 -12.17
N GLY A 307 -3.96 -26.94 -13.48
CA GLY A 307 -5.05 -27.67 -14.12
C GLY A 307 -6.37 -26.89 -14.16
N ASN A 308 -6.35 -25.62 -13.78
CA ASN A 308 -7.46 -24.71 -14.00
C ASN A 308 -7.43 -24.33 -15.48
N ASP A 309 -8.36 -24.85 -16.27
CA ASP A 309 -8.48 -24.60 -17.71
C ASP A 309 -8.45 -23.10 -18.02
N VAL A 310 -7.37 -22.65 -18.63
CA VAL A 310 -7.22 -21.31 -19.26
C VAL A 310 -6.93 -21.51 -20.74
#